data_b19ce256c533dacf551ad0453d467743
#
_entry.id   b19ce256c533dacf551ad0453d467743
#
_cell.length_a   1.000
_cell.length_b   1.000
_cell.length_c   1.000
_cell.angle_alpha   90.00
_cell.angle_beta   90.00
_cell.angle_gamma   90.00
#
_symmetry.space_group_name_H-M   'P 1'
#
loop_
_entity.id
_entity.type
_entity.pdbx_description
1 polymer ?
#
loop_
_entity_poly.entity_id
_entity_poly.type
_entity_poly.pdbx_seq_one_letter_code
_entity_poly.pdbx_strand_id
1 'polypeptide(L)'
;MSLKRAAQAVVYKLVLDPLRWLNDRASMAHLRADSVYKIISDRAAQRAADYVEKHLDVALMFQARESLWNFALSKAPREGLYLEFGVMTGTSTNHFARGVARGGIKVYGFDSFEGLKEDWPGTEAPAGAYRSSKPTDMEPNVVLVEGWFDATLPAFLAQQSGPCTFLHVDCDTYPSTKLVLDLLAERIVPGTVIVFDDYIAFPNWENGEFRAFQEFVEARGLKYKYLAFANQQSAVQIL
;
A
#
# COMPACT_ATOMS: atom_id res chain seq x y z
N MET A 1 -16.17 54.69 14.78
CA MET A 1 -16.85 53.49 14.17
C MET A 1 -18.07 53.19 15.02
N SER A 2 -19.32 53.23 14.48
CA SER A 2 -20.52 53.13 15.32
C SER A 2 -20.62 51.70 15.91
N LEU A 3 -21.13 51.60 17.17
CA LEU A 3 -21.42 50.31 17.85
C LEU A 3 -22.20 49.32 16.97
N LYS A 4 -23.04 49.84 16.09
CA LYS A 4 -23.85 49.05 15.13
C LYS A 4 -22.98 48.33 14.09
N ARG A 5 -21.92 48.95 13.58
CA ARG A 5 -20.97 48.32 12.61
C ARG A 5 -20.08 47.29 13.28
N ALA A 6 -19.69 47.51 14.55
CA ALA A 6 -18.91 46.54 15.31
C ALA A 6 -19.75 45.27 15.62
N ALA A 7 -21.01 45.44 16.04
CA ALA A 7 -21.92 44.30 16.27
C ALA A 7 -22.23 43.50 14.99
N GLN A 8 -22.41 44.18 13.85
CA GLN A 8 -22.61 43.50 12.56
C GLN A 8 -21.37 42.71 12.14
N ALA A 9 -20.15 43.23 12.35
CA ALA A 9 -18.91 42.53 12.03
C ALA A 9 -18.72 41.27 12.90
N VAL A 10 -19.13 41.31 14.15
CA VAL A 10 -19.07 40.15 15.06
C VAL A 10 -20.06 39.05 14.64
N VAL A 11 -21.30 39.45 14.33
CA VAL A 11 -22.32 38.48 13.81
C VAL A 11 -21.87 37.86 12.49
N TYR A 12 -21.29 38.65 11.59
CA TYR A 12 -20.78 38.13 10.31
C TYR A 12 -19.68 37.08 10.55
N LYS A 13 -18.69 37.39 11.38
CA LYS A 13 -17.52 36.54 11.61
C LYS A 13 -17.80 35.31 12.46
N LEU A 14 -18.71 35.41 13.44
CA LEU A 14 -18.99 34.31 14.37
C LEU A 14 -20.15 33.41 13.95
N VAL A 15 -21.06 33.89 13.12
CA VAL A 15 -22.27 33.15 12.75
C VAL A 15 -22.37 32.89 11.25
N LEU A 16 -22.18 33.92 10.43
CA LEU A 16 -22.40 33.79 8.98
C LEU A 16 -21.23 33.11 8.24
N ASP A 17 -19.99 33.36 8.63
CA ASP A 17 -18.83 32.72 8.01
C ASP A 17 -18.77 31.20 8.30
N PRO A 18 -19.00 30.71 9.54
CA PRO A 18 -19.13 29.29 9.81
C PRO A 18 -20.31 28.63 9.11
N LEU A 19 -21.47 29.31 9.00
CA LEU A 19 -22.62 28.79 8.26
C LEU A 19 -22.38 28.70 6.76
N ARG A 20 -21.71 29.68 6.17
CA ARG A 20 -21.28 29.63 4.77
C ARG A 20 -20.31 28.48 4.54
N TRP A 21 -19.31 28.33 5.39
CA TRP A 21 -18.36 27.21 5.29
C TRP A 21 -19.03 25.85 5.41
N LEU A 22 -20.05 25.70 6.31
CA LEU A 22 -20.86 24.47 6.42
C LEU A 22 -21.70 24.23 5.18
N ASN A 23 -22.31 25.28 4.62
CA ASN A 23 -23.11 25.18 3.41
C ASN A 23 -22.25 24.87 2.18
N ASP A 24 -21.06 25.46 2.07
CA ASP A 24 -20.11 25.18 1.00
C ASP A 24 -19.60 23.74 1.10
N ARG A 25 -19.34 23.25 2.32
CA ARG A 25 -18.96 21.86 2.56
C ARG A 25 -20.07 20.87 2.27
N ALA A 26 -21.33 21.20 2.63
CA ALA A 26 -22.48 20.39 2.30
C ALA A 26 -22.73 20.36 0.77
N SER A 27 -22.59 21.50 0.10
CA SER A 27 -22.68 21.60 -1.37
C SER A 27 -21.57 20.81 -2.07
N MET A 28 -20.35 20.89 -1.55
CA MET A 28 -19.23 20.08 -2.07
C MET A 28 -19.41 18.58 -1.79
N ALA A 29 -20.03 18.21 -0.68
CA ALA A 29 -20.37 16.83 -0.38
C ALA A 29 -21.45 16.29 -1.34
N HIS A 30 -22.47 17.09 -1.69
CA HIS A 30 -23.46 16.73 -2.72
C HIS A 30 -22.81 16.61 -4.11
N LEU A 31 -21.95 17.55 -4.50
CA LEU A 31 -21.20 17.48 -5.77
C LEU A 31 -20.28 16.23 -5.83
N ARG A 32 -19.74 15.81 -4.69
CA ARG A 32 -18.95 14.56 -4.59
C ARG A 32 -19.84 13.32 -4.63
N ALA A 33 -21.03 13.36 -4.07
CA ALA A 33 -21.96 12.22 -4.05
C ALA A 33 -22.38 11.76 -5.45
N ASP A 34 -22.49 12.69 -6.41
CA ASP A 34 -22.92 12.43 -7.79
C ASP A 34 -21.75 12.44 -8.78
N SER A 35 -20.50 12.53 -8.31
CA SER A 35 -19.35 12.55 -9.21
C SER A 35 -19.11 11.16 -9.83
N VAL A 36 -18.68 11.14 -11.10
CA VAL A 36 -18.27 9.89 -11.78
C VAL A 36 -17.21 9.16 -10.97
N TYR A 37 -16.27 9.89 -10.36
CA TYR A 37 -15.23 9.33 -9.49
C TYR A 37 -15.83 8.51 -8.33
N LYS A 38 -16.82 9.09 -7.62
CA LYS A 38 -17.48 8.38 -6.50
C LYS A 38 -18.23 7.14 -6.99
N ILE A 39 -18.96 7.24 -8.08
CA ILE A 39 -19.69 6.10 -8.65
C ILE A 39 -18.74 4.97 -9.03
N ILE A 40 -17.59 5.29 -9.65
CA ILE A 40 -16.58 4.30 -10.01
C ILE A 40 -15.90 3.72 -8.77
N SER A 41 -15.61 4.55 -7.76
CA SER A 41 -15.03 4.09 -6.48
C SER A 41 -15.99 3.14 -5.74
N ASP A 42 -17.28 3.47 -5.65
CA ASP A 42 -18.28 2.60 -5.03
C ASP A 42 -18.42 1.26 -5.78
N ARG A 43 -18.40 1.29 -7.12
CA ARG A 43 -18.40 0.07 -7.94
C ARG A 43 -17.13 -0.76 -7.76
N ALA A 44 -15.97 -0.13 -7.65
CA ALA A 44 -14.72 -0.81 -7.38
C ALA A 44 -14.73 -1.48 -6.00
N ALA A 45 -15.22 -0.78 -4.98
CA ALA A 45 -15.40 -1.32 -3.64
C ALA A 45 -16.39 -2.51 -3.63
N GLN A 46 -17.50 -2.43 -4.39
CA GLN A 46 -18.45 -3.54 -4.50
C GLN A 46 -17.82 -4.77 -5.17
N ARG A 47 -17.10 -4.60 -6.30
CA ARG A 47 -16.41 -5.70 -6.96
C ARG A 47 -15.35 -6.34 -6.06
N ALA A 48 -14.64 -5.51 -5.27
CA ALA A 48 -13.70 -6.00 -4.29
C ALA A 48 -14.38 -6.82 -3.19
N ALA A 49 -15.52 -6.37 -2.66
CA ALA A 49 -16.32 -7.12 -1.70
C ALA A 49 -16.77 -8.47 -2.28
N ASP A 50 -17.34 -8.48 -3.50
CA ASP A 50 -17.77 -9.69 -4.20
C ASP A 50 -16.60 -10.67 -4.45
N TYR A 51 -15.39 -10.13 -4.62
CA TYR A 51 -14.17 -10.94 -4.76
C TYR A 51 -13.75 -11.53 -3.41
N VAL A 52 -13.64 -10.69 -2.39
CA VAL A 52 -13.18 -11.09 -1.04
C VAL A 52 -14.10 -12.12 -0.41
N GLU A 53 -15.43 -11.97 -0.54
CA GLU A 53 -16.42 -12.91 -0.01
C GLU A 53 -16.18 -14.35 -0.45
N LYS A 54 -15.62 -14.58 -1.65
CA LYS A 54 -15.28 -15.92 -2.16
C LYS A 54 -14.10 -16.58 -1.43
N HIS A 55 -13.38 -15.83 -0.61
CA HIS A 55 -12.18 -16.29 0.09
C HIS A 55 -12.30 -16.26 1.62
N LEU A 56 -13.45 -15.83 2.15
CA LEU A 56 -13.66 -15.68 3.60
C LEU A 56 -13.81 -17.01 4.35
N ASP A 57 -13.91 -18.12 3.66
CA ASP A 57 -13.84 -19.45 4.25
C ASP A 57 -12.43 -19.80 4.79
N VAL A 58 -11.39 -19.13 4.27
CA VAL A 58 -9.98 -19.38 4.62
C VAL A 58 -9.22 -18.14 5.08
N ALA A 59 -9.66 -16.93 4.69
CA ALA A 59 -8.97 -15.66 4.97
C ALA A 59 -9.63 -14.88 6.11
N LEU A 60 -8.81 -14.20 6.92
CA LEU A 60 -9.30 -13.28 7.96
C LEU A 60 -9.59 -11.89 7.38
N MET A 61 -10.50 -11.14 8.04
CA MET A 61 -10.75 -9.74 7.77
C MET A 61 -10.29 -8.89 8.95
N PHE A 62 -9.48 -7.87 8.68
CA PHE A 62 -9.05 -6.89 9.66
C PHE A 62 -9.57 -5.49 9.31
N GLN A 63 -9.84 -4.67 10.34
CA GLN A 63 -10.25 -3.27 10.14
C GLN A 63 -9.04 -2.35 9.99
N ALA A 64 -7.90 -2.68 10.62
CA ALA A 64 -6.67 -1.91 10.57
C ALA A 64 -5.58 -2.66 9.81
N ARG A 65 -4.86 -1.95 8.95
CA ARG A 65 -3.74 -2.51 8.17
C ARG A 65 -2.62 -3.05 9.06
N GLU A 66 -2.35 -2.41 10.19
CA GLU A 66 -1.33 -2.86 11.15
C GLU A 66 -1.67 -4.23 11.75
N SER A 67 -2.96 -4.55 11.89
CA SER A 67 -3.41 -5.88 12.35
C SER A 67 -3.16 -6.94 11.28
N LEU A 68 -3.38 -6.63 10.02
CA LEU A 68 -3.03 -7.49 8.89
C LEU A 68 -1.51 -7.69 8.83
N TRP A 69 -0.71 -6.62 8.95
CA TRP A 69 0.75 -6.68 8.95
C TRP A 69 1.28 -7.59 10.05
N ASN A 70 0.81 -7.42 11.28
CA ASN A 70 1.19 -8.27 12.42
C ASN A 70 0.82 -9.73 12.19
N PHE A 71 -0.36 -9.98 11.64
CA PHE A 71 -0.81 -11.33 11.31
C PHE A 71 0.05 -11.95 10.20
N ALA A 72 0.32 -11.23 9.12
CA ALA A 72 1.16 -11.67 8.02
C ALA A 72 2.59 -11.99 8.51
N LEU A 73 3.21 -11.08 9.29
CA LEU A 73 4.52 -11.33 9.92
C LEU A 73 4.52 -12.60 10.78
N SER A 74 3.44 -12.87 11.50
CA SER A 74 3.33 -14.09 12.35
C SER A 74 3.30 -15.39 11.54
N LYS A 75 2.98 -15.31 10.24
CA LYS A 75 2.94 -16.45 9.31
C LYS A 75 4.21 -16.63 8.51
N ALA A 76 5.04 -15.58 8.43
CA ALA A 76 6.30 -15.63 7.72
C ALA A 76 7.33 -16.52 8.43
N PRO A 77 8.05 -17.42 7.72
CA PRO A 77 9.18 -18.14 8.28
C PRO A 77 10.25 -17.15 8.79
N ARG A 78 10.99 -17.53 9.83
CA ARG A 78 11.97 -16.63 10.46
C ARG A 78 13.29 -16.49 9.68
N GLU A 79 13.59 -17.44 8.81
CA GLU A 79 14.83 -17.46 8.04
C GLU A 79 14.57 -17.03 6.60
N GLY A 80 15.39 -16.14 6.07
CA GLY A 80 15.34 -15.63 4.71
C GLY A 80 15.25 -14.11 4.63
N LEU A 81 14.89 -13.60 3.47
CA LEU A 81 14.85 -12.18 3.17
C LEU A 81 13.50 -11.56 3.52
N TYR A 82 13.53 -10.43 4.24
CA TYR A 82 12.39 -9.57 4.53
C TYR A 82 12.55 -8.30 3.71
N LEU A 83 11.70 -8.13 2.73
CA LEU A 83 11.82 -7.08 1.71
C LEU A 83 10.57 -6.20 1.67
N GLU A 84 10.77 -4.92 1.45
CA GLU A 84 9.69 -3.97 1.17
C GLU A 84 10.04 -3.15 -0.07
N PHE A 85 9.07 -2.95 -0.94
CA PHE A 85 9.18 -2.15 -2.15
C PHE A 85 8.18 -0.99 -2.07
N GLY A 86 8.71 0.23 -1.94
CA GLY A 86 8.03 1.43 -1.52
C GLY A 86 8.21 1.67 -0.02
N VAL A 87 9.03 2.64 0.34
CA VAL A 87 9.37 2.98 1.73
C VAL A 87 8.77 4.33 2.12
N MET A 88 8.87 5.30 1.22
CA MET A 88 8.42 6.68 1.40
C MET A 88 8.93 7.28 2.72
N THR A 89 8.09 7.31 3.77
CA THR A 89 8.45 7.85 5.10
C THR A 89 9.00 6.79 6.07
N GLY A 90 9.00 5.51 5.69
CA GLY A 90 9.48 4.40 6.51
C GLY A 90 8.50 3.91 7.57
N THR A 91 7.22 4.27 7.49
CA THR A 91 6.21 3.90 8.50
C THR A 91 6.01 2.38 8.56
N SER A 92 5.73 1.74 7.44
CA SER A 92 5.56 0.29 7.30
C SER A 92 6.89 -0.45 7.51
N THR A 93 7.99 0.04 6.92
CA THR A 93 9.34 -0.52 7.12
C THR A 93 9.71 -0.62 8.59
N ASN A 94 9.53 0.48 9.34
CA ASN A 94 9.79 0.51 10.78
C ASN A 94 8.84 -0.42 11.56
N HIS A 95 7.59 -0.54 11.14
CA HIS A 95 6.65 -1.46 11.77
C HIS A 95 7.12 -2.91 11.62
N PHE A 96 7.48 -3.33 10.40
CA PHE A 96 8.00 -4.67 10.15
C PHE A 96 9.31 -4.92 10.89
N ALA A 97 10.22 -3.95 10.85
CA ALA A 97 11.51 -4.05 11.55
C ALA A 97 11.35 -4.27 13.06
N ARG A 98 10.46 -3.53 13.72
CA ARG A 98 10.11 -3.74 15.14
C ARG A 98 9.54 -5.13 15.38
N GLY A 99 8.66 -5.59 14.48
CA GLY A 99 8.02 -6.91 14.59
C GLY A 99 9.01 -8.08 14.57
N VAL A 100 10.15 -7.94 13.89
CA VAL A 100 11.18 -8.98 13.74
C VAL A 100 12.48 -8.71 14.51
N ALA A 101 12.60 -7.59 15.21
CA ALA A 101 13.82 -7.16 15.88
C ALA A 101 14.43 -8.20 16.83
N ARG A 102 13.59 -8.90 17.60
CA ARG A 102 14.03 -9.93 18.56
C ARG A 102 14.72 -11.13 17.90
N GLY A 103 14.51 -11.34 16.59
CA GLY A 103 15.16 -12.41 15.83
C GLY A 103 16.49 -12.01 15.19
N GLY A 104 16.92 -10.75 15.33
CA GLY A 104 18.10 -10.23 14.63
C GLY A 104 17.92 -10.12 13.11
N ILE A 105 16.66 -10.16 12.63
CA ILE A 105 16.30 -10.15 11.22
C ILE A 105 16.42 -8.73 10.69
N LYS A 106 17.07 -8.57 9.53
CA LYS A 106 17.12 -7.30 8.79
C LYS A 106 15.90 -7.18 7.90
N VAL A 107 15.37 -5.96 7.81
CA VAL A 107 14.35 -5.58 6.83
C VAL A 107 15.00 -4.68 5.79
N TYR A 108 14.91 -5.04 4.52
CA TYR A 108 15.47 -4.28 3.42
C TYR A 108 14.34 -3.51 2.72
N GLY A 109 14.39 -2.18 2.79
CA GLY A 109 13.43 -1.30 2.15
C GLY A 109 14.02 -0.69 0.87
N PHE A 110 13.33 -0.90 -0.25
CA PHE A 110 13.70 -0.40 -1.57
C PHE A 110 12.84 0.80 -1.94
N ASP A 111 13.47 1.91 -2.30
CA ASP A 111 12.77 3.10 -2.79
C ASP A 111 13.73 4.00 -3.56
N SER A 112 13.23 4.64 -4.61
CA SER A 112 14.00 5.68 -5.32
C SER A 112 13.95 7.02 -4.61
N PHE A 113 12.91 7.26 -3.78
CA PHE A 113 12.54 8.55 -3.19
C PHE A 113 12.24 9.65 -4.22
N GLU A 114 12.15 9.27 -5.50
CA GLU A 114 11.80 10.16 -6.60
C GLU A 114 10.29 10.15 -6.93
N GLY A 115 9.52 9.29 -6.24
CA GLY A 115 8.10 9.09 -6.47
C GLY A 115 7.81 8.05 -7.54
N LEU A 116 6.59 8.02 -8.05
CA LEU A 116 6.17 7.05 -9.06
C LEU A 116 6.94 7.23 -10.38
N LYS A 117 7.33 6.12 -11.00
CA LYS A 117 8.03 6.13 -12.30
C LYS A 117 7.08 6.47 -13.45
N GLU A 118 5.82 6.12 -13.33
CA GLU A 118 4.73 6.34 -14.28
C GLU A 118 3.46 6.83 -13.59
N ASP A 119 2.48 7.30 -14.38
CA ASP A 119 1.15 7.61 -13.86
C ASP A 119 0.48 6.36 -13.27
N TRP A 120 -0.31 6.55 -12.22
CA TRP A 120 -1.11 5.47 -11.60
C TRP A 120 -2.56 5.53 -12.09
N PRO A 121 -2.93 4.74 -13.11
CA PRO A 121 -4.25 4.79 -13.71
C PRO A 121 -5.38 4.41 -12.73
N GLY A 122 -6.43 5.21 -12.70
CA GLY A 122 -7.57 5.03 -11.78
C GLY A 122 -7.46 5.85 -10.49
N THR A 123 -6.36 6.55 -10.29
CA THR A 123 -6.10 7.44 -9.16
C THR A 123 -5.79 8.87 -9.61
N GLU A 124 -5.53 9.77 -8.67
CA GLU A 124 -5.09 11.16 -8.95
C GLU A 124 -3.56 11.30 -8.92
N ALA A 125 -2.80 10.19 -8.92
CA ALA A 125 -1.35 10.19 -8.76
C ALA A 125 -0.62 10.12 -10.11
N PRO A 126 -0.06 11.23 -10.61
CA PRO A 126 0.79 11.23 -11.81
C PRO A 126 2.20 10.72 -11.50
N ALA A 127 3.00 10.49 -12.52
CA ALA A 127 4.43 10.24 -12.40
C ALA A 127 5.09 11.31 -11.50
N GLY A 128 5.96 10.89 -10.59
CA GLY A 128 6.58 11.74 -9.56
C GLY A 128 5.70 11.99 -8.34
N ALA A 129 4.46 11.51 -8.27
CA ALA A 129 3.68 11.50 -7.03
C ALA A 129 4.43 10.68 -5.96
N TYR A 130 4.16 11.01 -4.69
CA TYR A 130 4.79 10.38 -3.51
C TYR A 130 6.31 10.57 -3.38
N ARG A 131 6.89 11.50 -4.14
CA ARG A 131 8.29 11.90 -3.92
C ARG A 131 8.49 12.31 -2.47
N SER A 132 9.54 11.80 -1.86
CA SER A 132 9.88 12.10 -0.47
C SER A 132 11.39 12.27 -0.28
N SER A 133 11.80 12.78 0.86
CA SER A 133 13.19 12.66 1.29
C SER A 133 13.41 11.29 1.90
N LYS A 134 14.60 10.71 1.68
CA LYS A 134 14.99 9.48 2.34
C LYS A 134 14.87 9.63 3.87
N PRO A 135 14.11 8.76 4.55
CA PRO A 135 13.91 8.86 5.98
C PRO A 135 15.22 8.57 6.74
N THR A 136 15.44 9.29 7.83
CA THR A 136 16.62 9.16 8.71
C THR A 136 16.30 8.47 10.03
N ASP A 137 15.03 8.44 10.42
CA ASP A 137 14.56 7.80 11.66
C ASP A 137 14.09 6.38 11.38
N MET A 138 15.06 5.49 11.19
CA MET A 138 14.81 4.07 10.88
C MET A 138 15.25 3.19 12.04
N GLU A 139 14.53 2.08 12.24
CA GLU A 139 14.92 1.07 13.22
C GLU A 139 16.32 0.50 12.89
N PRO A 140 17.12 0.12 13.92
CA PRO A 140 18.52 -0.30 13.72
C PRO A 140 18.71 -1.51 12.80
N ASN A 141 17.68 -2.33 12.62
CA ASN A 141 17.69 -3.51 11.75
C ASN A 141 17.13 -3.23 10.34
N VAL A 142 16.87 -1.96 10.00
CA VAL A 142 16.48 -1.56 8.63
C VAL A 142 17.72 -1.27 7.80
N VAL A 143 17.69 -1.70 6.56
CA VAL A 143 18.67 -1.34 5.53
C VAL A 143 17.94 -0.75 4.34
N LEU A 144 18.10 0.55 4.09
CA LEU A 144 17.51 1.22 2.93
C LEU A 144 18.39 1.02 1.69
N VAL A 145 17.76 0.55 0.62
CA VAL A 145 18.37 0.37 -0.71
C VAL A 145 17.79 1.43 -1.63
N GLU A 146 18.52 2.54 -1.78
CA GLU A 146 18.08 3.71 -2.52
C GLU A 146 18.32 3.55 -4.03
N GLY A 147 17.28 3.79 -4.82
CA GLY A 147 17.29 3.78 -6.28
C GLY A 147 16.13 3.00 -6.87
N TRP A 148 15.98 3.07 -8.19
CA TRP A 148 14.96 2.34 -8.93
C TRP A 148 15.14 0.83 -8.82
N PHE A 149 14.05 0.07 -8.75
CA PHE A 149 14.07 -1.39 -8.52
C PHE A 149 14.82 -2.15 -9.61
N ASP A 150 14.71 -1.73 -10.88
CA ASP A 150 15.42 -2.32 -12.03
C ASP A 150 16.95 -2.21 -11.90
N ALA A 151 17.44 -1.16 -11.26
CA ALA A 151 18.86 -0.96 -11.04
C ALA A 151 19.38 -1.62 -9.74
N THR A 152 18.59 -1.55 -8.67
CA THR A 152 19.06 -1.94 -7.33
C THR A 152 18.81 -3.39 -6.97
N LEU A 153 17.66 -3.97 -7.35
CA LEU A 153 17.30 -5.31 -6.95
C LEU A 153 18.20 -6.41 -7.53
N PRO A 154 18.62 -6.37 -8.82
CA PRO A 154 19.55 -7.36 -9.34
C PRO A 154 20.90 -7.37 -8.61
N ALA A 155 21.46 -6.18 -8.32
CA ALA A 155 22.70 -6.04 -7.59
C ALA A 155 22.58 -6.55 -6.13
N PHE A 156 21.45 -6.29 -5.48
CA PHE A 156 21.15 -6.81 -4.15
C PHE A 156 21.06 -8.34 -4.16
N LEU A 157 20.33 -8.93 -5.10
CA LEU A 157 20.14 -10.38 -5.19
C LEU A 157 21.45 -11.14 -5.51
N ALA A 158 22.41 -10.49 -6.17
CA ALA A 158 23.74 -11.05 -6.38
C ALA A 158 24.55 -11.13 -5.08
N GLN A 159 24.24 -10.32 -4.08
CA GLN A 159 24.97 -10.26 -2.80
C GLN A 159 24.24 -11.00 -1.68
N GLN A 160 22.94 -11.18 -1.78
CA GLN A 160 22.10 -11.83 -0.76
C GLN A 160 21.67 -13.22 -1.23
N SER A 161 21.76 -14.18 -0.34
CA SER A 161 21.31 -15.55 -0.56
C SER A 161 20.03 -15.86 0.22
N GLY A 162 19.36 -16.96 -0.12
CA GLY A 162 18.17 -17.44 0.57
C GLY A 162 16.85 -17.03 -0.08
N PRO A 163 15.74 -17.62 0.36
CA PRO A 163 14.41 -17.33 -0.14
C PRO A 163 13.90 -15.96 0.34
N CYS A 164 12.96 -15.39 -0.40
CA CYS A 164 12.14 -14.31 0.08
C CYS A 164 11.10 -14.89 1.06
N THR A 165 11.17 -14.48 2.31
CA THR A 165 10.33 -15.00 3.38
C THR A 165 9.12 -14.13 3.64
N PHE A 166 9.35 -12.84 3.64
CA PHE A 166 8.33 -11.82 3.76
C PHE A 166 8.56 -10.73 2.72
N LEU A 167 7.50 -10.39 2.02
CA LEU A 167 7.50 -9.36 1.00
C LEU A 167 6.34 -8.41 1.24
N HIS A 168 6.64 -7.11 1.37
CA HIS A 168 5.66 -6.03 1.30
C HIS A 168 5.79 -5.34 -0.04
N VAL A 169 4.73 -5.36 -0.82
CA VAL A 169 4.62 -4.70 -2.12
C VAL A 169 3.76 -3.48 -1.91
N ASP A 170 4.36 -2.31 -2.00
CA ASP A 170 3.77 -0.99 -1.83
C ASP A 170 4.38 -0.06 -2.90
N CYS A 171 4.24 -0.50 -4.15
CA CYS A 171 4.82 0.18 -5.30
C CYS A 171 3.76 0.62 -6.31
N ASP A 172 2.49 0.61 -5.88
CA ASP A 172 1.33 1.25 -6.48
C ASP A 172 0.96 0.73 -7.87
N THR A 173 1.94 0.66 -8.78
CA THR A 173 1.67 0.46 -10.21
C THR A 173 1.90 -0.97 -10.67
N TYR A 174 1.13 -1.39 -11.69
CA TYR A 174 1.33 -2.70 -12.32
C TYR A 174 2.76 -2.92 -12.85
N PRO A 175 3.40 -1.97 -13.58
CA PRO A 175 4.76 -2.22 -14.09
C PRO A 175 5.79 -2.41 -12.98
N SER A 176 5.70 -1.61 -11.91
CA SER A 176 6.62 -1.70 -10.77
C SER A 176 6.44 -3.02 -10.02
N THR A 177 5.20 -3.40 -9.73
CA THR A 177 4.87 -4.69 -9.07
C THR A 177 5.30 -5.88 -9.91
N LYS A 178 4.99 -5.85 -11.22
CA LYS A 178 5.39 -6.92 -12.13
C LYS A 178 6.91 -7.09 -12.18
N LEU A 179 7.65 -6.00 -12.28
CA LEU A 179 9.12 -6.02 -12.27
C LEU A 179 9.67 -6.66 -10.98
N VAL A 180 9.15 -6.27 -9.82
CA VAL A 180 9.58 -6.81 -8.53
C VAL A 180 9.32 -8.31 -8.45
N LEU A 181 8.12 -8.76 -8.81
CA LEU A 181 7.76 -10.18 -8.78
C LEU A 181 8.60 -11.01 -9.77
N ASP A 182 8.83 -10.50 -10.98
CA ASP A 182 9.65 -11.16 -12.01
C ASP A 182 11.11 -11.31 -11.55
N LEU A 183 11.71 -10.28 -10.95
CA LEU A 183 13.08 -10.31 -10.45
C LEU A 183 13.23 -11.22 -9.22
N LEU A 184 12.21 -11.33 -8.39
CA LEU A 184 12.18 -12.19 -7.21
C LEU A 184 11.72 -13.62 -7.50
N ALA A 185 11.40 -13.95 -8.74
CA ALA A 185 10.69 -15.18 -9.11
C ALA A 185 11.34 -16.46 -8.54
N GLU A 186 12.68 -16.56 -8.57
CA GLU A 186 13.41 -17.72 -8.05
C GLU A 186 13.59 -17.69 -6.51
N ARG A 187 13.18 -16.61 -5.87
CA ARG A 187 13.27 -16.42 -4.42
C ARG A 187 11.90 -16.54 -3.73
N ILE A 188 10.82 -16.42 -4.51
CA ILE A 188 9.44 -16.63 -4.03
C ILE A 188 9.16 -18.13 -4.08
N VAL A 189 9.11 -18.75 -2.91
CA VAL A 189 9.03 -20.21 -2.72
C VAL A 189 7.89 -20.57 -1.79
N PRO A 190 7.49 -21.85 -1.68
CA PRO A 190 6.50 -22.28 -0.68
C PRO A 190 6.85 -21.78 0.72
N GLY A 191 5.88 -21.15 1.38
CA GLY A 191 6.05 -20.49 2.67
C GLY A 191 6.26 -18.98 2.59
N THR A 192 6.66 -18.41 1.46
CA THR A 192 6.75 -16.95 1.26
C THR A 192 5.40 -16.29 1.57
N VAL A 193 5.43 -15.26 2.41
CA VAL A 193 4.27 -14.41 2.71
C VAL A 193 4.43 -13.08 1.98
N ILE A 194 3.41 -12.70 1.22
CA ILE A 194 3.38 -11.43 0.49
C ILE A 194 2.22 -10.60 1.00
N VAL A 195 2.49 -9.36 1.35
CA VAL A 195 1.50 -8.32 1.64
C VAL A 195 1.52 -7.33 0.50
N PHE A 196 0.35 -7.06 -0.07
CA PHE A 196 0.13 -6.03 -1.09
C PHE A 196 -0.61 -4.87 -0.44
N ASP A 197 -0.16 -3.62 -0.67
CA ASP A 197 -0.78 -2.42 -0.12
C ASP A 197 -2.00 -1.98 -0.95
N ASP A 198 -1.86 -2.00 -2.27
CA ASP A 198 -2.86 -1.53 -3.23
C ASP A 198 -3.43 -2.66 -4.07
N TYR A 199 -4.09 -3.62 -3.41
CA TYR A 199 -4.54 -4.84 -4.05
C TYR A 199 -5.97 -4.77 -4.56
N ILE A 200 -6.89 -4.16 -3.80
CA ILE A 200 -8.34 -4.15 -4.05
C ILE A 200 -8.99 -2.82 -3.68
N ALA A 201 -10.27 -2.65 -4.03
CA ALA A 201 -11.21 -1.65 -3.51
C ALA A 201 -10.95 -0.18 -3.91
N PHE A 202 -10.13 0.09 -4.90
CA PHE A 202 -9.98 1.42 -5.52
C PHE A 202 -10.26 1.35 -7.04
N PRO A 203 -10.52 2.48 -7.72
CA PRO A 203 -10.75 2.46 -9.16
C PRO A 203 -9.59 1.82 -9.92
N ASN A 204 -9.90 0.86 -10.80
CA ASN A 204 -8.92 0.16 -11.65
C ASN A 204 -8.00 -0.85 -10.90
N TRP A 205 -8.28 -1.22 -9.66
CA TRP A 205 -7.47 -2.15 -8.88
C TRP A 205 -7.20 -3.49 -9.59
N GLU A 206 -8.13 -3.94 -10.41
CA GLU A 206 -7.99 -5.19 -11.17
C GLU A 206 -6.83 -5.18 -12.17
N ASN A 207 -6.31 -3.99 -12.51
CA ASN A 207 -5.20 -3.81 -13.45
C ASN A 207 -3.88 -3.35 -12.78
N GLY A 208 -3.85 -3.29 -11.44
CA GLY A 208 -2.70 -2.92 -10.62
C GLY A 208 -1.90 -4.12 -10.12
N GLU A 209 -1.55 -4.07 -8.83
CA GLU A 209 -0.82 -5.12 -8.11
C GLU A 209 -1.54 -6.48 -8.18
N PHE A 210 -2.88 -6.46 -8.11
CA PHE A 210 -3.71 -7.65 -8.29
C PHE A 210 -3.38 -8.37 -9.59
N ARG A 211 -3.43 -7.66 -10.73
CA ARG A 211 -3.13 -8.25 -12.04
C ARG A 211 -1.71 -8.80 -12.11
N ALA A 212 -0.73 -8.02 -11.64
CA ALA A 212 0.66 -8.43 -11.65
C ALA A 212 0.86 -9.74 -10.89
N PHE A 213 0.21 -9.88 -9.72
CA PHE A 213 0.29 -11.11 -8.93
C PHE A 213 -0.44 -12.28 -9.59
N GLN A 214 -1.66 -12.09 -10.12
CA GLN A 214 -2.39 -13.18 -10.80
C GLN A 214 -1.61 -13.71 -12.01
N GLU A 215 -1.07 -12.82 -12.86
CA GLU A 215 -0.22 -13.21 -13.99
C GLU A 215 1.05 -13.94 -13.54
N PHE A 216 1.68 -13.48 -12.46
CA PHE A 216 2.89 -14.10 -11.90
C PHE A 216 2.63 -15.55 -11.45
N VAL A 217 1.59 -15.77 -10.64
CA VAL A 217 1.30 -17.12 -10.12
C VAL A 217 0.82 -18.07 -11.22
N GLU A 218 0.06 -17.58 -12.20
CA GLU A 218 -0.37 -18.36 -13.37
C GLU A 218 0.82 -18.78 -14.23
N ALA A 219 1.67 -17.84 -14.61
CA ALA A 219 2.82 -18.09 -15.48
C ALA A 219 3.84 -19.07 -14.86
N ARG A 220 3.93 -19.12 -13.53
CA ARG A 220 4.84 -20.00 -12.81
C ARG A 220 4.18 -21.26 -12.24
N GLY A 221 2.87 -21.43 -12.43
CA GLY A 221 2.12 -22.56 -11.89
C GLY A 221 2.14 -22.62 -10.36
N LEU A 222 2.29 -21.47 -9.69
CA LEU A 222 2.33 -21.39 -8.23
C LEU A 222 0.93 -21.51 -7.65
N LYS A 223 0.84 -22.17 -6.50
CA LYS A 223 -0.37 -22.19 -5.67
C LYS A 223 -0.19 -21.24 -4.49
N TYR A 224 -1.24 -20.59 -4.09
CA TYR A 224 -1.26 -19.70 -2.94
C TYR A 224 -2.60 -19.77 -2.22
N LYS A 225 -2.65 -19.21 -1.03
CA LYS A 225 -3.89 -18.95 -0.28
C LYS A 225 -3.89 -17.52 0.24
N TYR A 226 -5.06 -16.93 0.29
CA TYR A 226 -5.24 -15.69 1.03
C TYR A 226 -5.13 -15.98 2.54
N LEU A 227 -4.39 -15.15 3.24
CA LEU A 227 -4.27 -15.18 4.70
C LEU A 227 -5.24 -14.18 5.34
N ALA A 228 -5.30 -12.99 4.78
CA ALA A 228 -6.13 -11.90 5.30
C ALA A 228 -6.34 -10.77 4.30
N PHE A 229 -7.37 -9.96 4.56
CA PHE A 229 -7.66 -8.69 3.90
C PHE A 229 -7.85 -7.57 4.94
N ALA A 230 -7.48 -6.33 4.58
CA ALA A 230 -7.76 -5.13 5.36
C ALA A 230 -7.78 -3.91 4.44
N ASN A 231 -8.87 -3.14 4.42
CA ASN A 231 -9.00 -1.97 3.54
C ASN A 231 -8.71 -2.33 2.06
N GLN A 232 -7.62 -1.78 1.50
CA GLN A 232 -7.15 -2.07 0.15
C GLN A 232 -6.11 -3.19 0.09
N GLN A 233 -5.63 -3.64 1.23
CA GLN A 233 -4.53 -4.59 1.37
C GLN A 233 -4.97 -6.04 1.35
N SER A 234 -4.08 -6.90 0.91
CA SER A 234 -4.20 -8.34 1.09
C SER A 234 -2.89 -8.97 1.55
N ALA A 235 -2.99 -10.07 2.28
CA ALA A 235 -1.86 -10.93 2.60
C ALA A 235 -2.09 -12.32 2.02
N VAL A 236 -1.10 -12.86 1.33
CA VAL A 236 -1.11 -14.22 0.74
C VAL A 236 0.08 -15.03 1.22
N GLN A 237 -0.05 -16.34 1.15
CA GLN A 237 1.07 -17.28 1.36
C GLN A 237 1.18 -18.23 0.18
N ILE A 238 2.37 -18.36 -0.37
CA ILE A 238 2.71 -19.34 -1.41
C ILE A 238 2.72 -20.75 -0.79
N LEU A 239 2.16 -21.74 -1.50
CA LEU A 239 1.98 -23.13 -1.05
C LEU A 239 2.98 -24.08 -1.70
#